data_7459db50914120b3d0d7a7deeb274151
#
_entry.id   7459db50914120b3d0d7a7deeb274151
#
_cell.length_a   1.000
_cell.length_b   1.000
_cell.length_c   1.000
_cell.angle_alpha   90.00
_cell.angle_beta   90.00
_cell.angle_gamma   90.00
#
_symmetry.space_group_name_H-M   'P 1'
#
loop_
_entity.id
_entity.type
_entity.pdbx_description
1 polymer ?
#
loop_
_entity_poly.entity_id
_entity_poly.type
_entity_poly.pdbx_seq_one_letter_code
_entity_poly.pdbx_strand_id
1 'polypeptide(L)'
;MEVSARRAFALLKSLAFERLSGSDAEKCAAETLLAEAQGCGVDAHIEEFSVPCGRVGSARLVVTAPYQKEYAVTGYERSLSTPEGGLDADFYYAEDLLPAHLLHVKDKIVMINGRLRRADYEKLQKAGAAAILTFSGTTLDRPSETDCDIRKLRETMTEPFGFAVALNMRAADAAEIVRRGAARMHIEIDSECVEGTSRNVCAVIPGTQYPDEIISFGAHYDSVHFSTGVYDNMSGSVINMELLRYFATHRPARTMKFNWFGSEEQGLLGSKAWTPRTRRN
;
A
#
# COMPACT_ATOMS: atom_id res chain seq x y z
N MET A 1 -12.42 26.71 19.82
CA MET A 1 -13.42 25.60 19.90
C MET A 1 -12.83 24.50 20.77
N GLU A 2 -13.57 23.99 21.74
CA GLU A 2 -13.05 22.90 22.60
C GLU A 2 -12.90 21.59 21.83
N VAL A 3 -11.94 20.77 22.24
CA VAL A 3 -11.73 19.42 21.70
C VAL A 3 -12.94 18.53 22.01
N SER A 4 -13.40 17.77 21.01
CA SER A 4 -14.61 16.95 21.14
C SER A 4 -14.41 15.54 20.60
N ALA A 5 -14.35 14.57 21.49
CA ALA A 5 -14.27 13.15 21.12
C ALA A 5 -15.49 12.70 20.27
N ARG A 6 -16.68 13.23 20.54
CA ARG A 6 -17.89 12.92 19.77
C ARG A 6 -17.79 13.39 18.32
N ARG A 7 -17.26 14.60 18.09
CA ARG A 7 -17.07 15.16 16.76
C ARG A 7 -15.95 14.41 16.01
N ALA A 8 -14.82 14.16 16.69
CA ALA A 8 -13.74 13.35 16.15
C ALA A 8 -14.21 11.97 15.70
N PHE A 9 -15.02 11.30 16.56
CA PHE A 9 -15.56 9.99 16.24
C PHE A 9 -16.58 10.02 15.09
N ALA A 10 -17.36 11.08 14.97
CA ALA A 10 -18.30 11.28 13.86
C ALA A 10 -17.52 11.40 12.52
N LEU A 11 -16.47 12.22 12.48
CA LEU A 11 -15.60 12.38 11.31
C LEU A 11 -14.88 11.05 10.98
N LEU A 12 -14.36 10.36 12.01
CA LEU A 12 -13.73 9.04 11.83
C LEU A 12 -14.69 8.05 11.15
N LYS A 13 -15.95 8.00 11.59
CA LYS A 13 -16.96 7.11 11.00
C LYS A 13 -17.34 7.49 9.57
N SER A 14 -17.41 8.77 9.24
CA SER A 14 -17.72 9.23 7.88
C SER A 14 -16.61 8.89 6.88
N LEU A 15 -15.38 8.72 7.35
CA LEU A 15 -14.21 8.36 6.55
C LEU A 15 -13.78 6.88 6.71
N ALA A 16 -14.65 6.03 7.30
CA ALA A 16 -14.38 4.60 7.53
C ALA A 16 -14.68 3.75 6.28
N PHE A 17 -13.99 4.03 5.18
CA PHE A 17 -14.04 3.27 3.92
C PHE A 17 -12.62 3.10 3.36
N GLU A 18 -12.42 2.18 2.42
CA GLU A 18 -11.14 1.97 1.76
C GLU A 18 -10.75 3.20 0.94
N ARG A 19 -9.52 3.69 1.12
CA ARG A 19 -9.00 4.94 0.51
C ARG A 19 -7.63 4.69 -0.09
N LEU A 20 -7.60 3.89 -1.16
CA LEU A 20 -6.35 3.54 -1.82
C LEU A 20 -5.71 4.75 -2.48
N SER A 21 -4.39 4.81 -2.41
CA SER A 21 -3.56 5.83 -3.04
C SER A 21 -3.97 6.10 -4.50
N GLY A 22 -4.24 7.36 -4.84
CA GLY A 22 -4.62 7.79 -6.18
C GLY A 22 -6.05 7.44 -6.60
N SER A 23 -6.87 6.87 -5.71
CA SER A 23 -8.27 6.53 -5.99
C SER A 23 -9.22 7.71 -5.80
N ASP A 24 -10.43 7.60 -6.39
CA ASP A 24 -11.52 8.57 -6.15
C ASP A 24 -11.94 8.59 -4.68
N ALA A 25 -11.84 7.46 -3.98
CA ALA A 25 -12.12 7.37 -2.54
C ALA A 25 -11.09 8.15 -1.71
N GLU A 26 -9.79 8.08 -2.05
CA GLU A 26 -8.76 8.92 -1.44
C GLU A 26 -9.03 10.41 -1.71
N LYS A 27 -9.41 10.76 -2.94
CA LYS A 27 -9.78 12.13 -3.30
C LYS A 27 -10.96 12.65 -2.48
N CYS A 28 -12.02 11.85 -2.34
CA CYS A 28 -13.19 12.20 -1.52
C CYS A 28 -12.82 12.45 -0.06
N ALA A 29 -11.92 11.64 0.50
CA ALA A 29 -11.43 11.84 1.87
C ALA A 29 -10.61 13.13 1.99
N ALA A 30 -9.74 13.45 1.03
CA ALA A 30 -8.98 14.70 0.99
C ALA A 30 -9.91 15.93 0.94
N GLU A 31 -10.91 15.90 0.08
CA GLU A 31 -11.91 16.97 -0.06
C GLU A 31 -12.72 17.15 1.23
N THR A 32 -13.07 16.06 1.90
CA THR A 32 -13.75 16.09 3.21
C THR A 32 -12.87 16.73 4.28
N LEU A 33 -11.60 16.33 4.37
CA LEU A 33 -10.64 16.90 5.32
C LEU A 33 -10.37 18.38 5.03
N LEU A 34 -10.28 18.77 3.75
CA LEU A 34 -10.15 20.17 3.34
C LEU A 34 -11.36 21.00 3.79
N ALA A 35 -12.57 20.52 3.53
CA ALA A 35 -13.80 21.23 3.91
C ALA A 35 -13.91 21.40 5.44
N GLU A 36 -13.55 20.39 6.21
CA GLU A 36 -13.50 20.45 7.68
C GLU A 36 -12.48 21.47 8.18
N ALA A 37 -11.29 21.54 7.55
CA ALA A 37 -10.26 22.50 7.91
C ALA A 37 -10.70 23.94 7.56
N GLN A 38 -11.21 24.17 6.35
CA GLN A 38 -11.72 25.47 5.90
C GLN A 38 -12.90 25.96 6.75
N GLY A 39 -13.77 25.02 7.19
CA GLY A 39 -14.86 25.32 8.12
C GLY A 39 -14.40 25.86 9.49
N CYS A 40 -13.12 25.73 9.83
CA CYS A 40 -12.51 26.34 11.01
C CYS A 40 -12.06 27.79 10.77
N GLY A 41 -12.20 28.34 9.58
CA GLY A 41 -11.75 29.68 9.22
C GLY A 41 -10.22 29.82 9.12
N VAL A 42 -9.51 28.74 8.84
CA VAL A 42 -8.06 28.73 8.63
C VAL A 42 -7.72 28.62 7.14
N ASP A 43 -6.53 29.08 6.78
CA ASP A 43 -6.00 28.87 5.42
C ASP A 43 -5.66 27.41 5.23
N ALA A 44 -6.40 26.73 4.34
CA ALA A 44 -6.24 25.33 4.03
C ALA A 44 -6.39 25.07 2.53
N HIS A 45 -5.53 24.20 1.98
CA HIS A 45 -5.48 23.87 0.57
C HIS A 45 -5.04 22.43 0.33
N ILE A 46 -5.25 21.97 -0.90
CA ILE A 46 -4.73 20.67 -1.39
C ILE A 46 -3.45 20.93 -2.20
N GLU A 47 -2.45 20.06 -1.96
CA GLU A 47 -1.26 19.92 -2.79
C GLU A 47 -1.31 18.58 -3.53
N GLU A 48 -1.48 18.62 -4.85
CA GLU A 48 -1.47 17.42 -5.67
C GLU A 48 -0.05 16.99 -6.02
N PHE A 49 0.17 15.66 -6.11
CA PHE A 49 1.41 15.06 -6.55
C PHE A 49 1.15 13.75 -7.30
N SER A 50 2.04 13.42 -8.22
CA SER A 50 1.96 12.17 -8.98
C SER A 50 2.37 10.97 -8.12
N VAL A 51 1.66 9.86 -8.30
CA VAL A 51 1.94 8.59 -7.63
C VAL A 51 1.88 7.42 -8.62
N PRO A 52 2.84 6.49 -8.52
CA PRO A 52 2.79 5.29 -9.32
C PRO A 52 1.72 4.35 -8.76
N CYS A 53 0.69 4.10 -9.55
CA CYS A 53 -0.39 3.17 -9.22
C CYS A 53 -0.23 1.87 -10.01
N GLY A 54 -0.67 0.75 -9.43
CA GLY A 54 -0.80 -0.51 -10.11
C GLY A 54 -2.27 -0.92 -10.14
N ARG A 55 -2.70 -1.50 -11.24
CA ARG A 55 -4.01 -2.13 -11.34
C ARG A 55 -3.82 -3.57 -11.78
N VAL A 56 -4.40 -4.50 -11.05
CA VAL A 56 -4.49 -5.91 -11.44
C VAL A 56 -5.87 -6.14 -12.02
N GLY A 57 -5.93 -6.46 -13.31
CA GLY A 57 -7.18 -6.79 -14.01
C GLY A 57 -7.63 -8.21 -13.68
N SER A 58 -6.71 -9.18 -13.80
CA SER A 58 -6.97 -10.59 -13.48
C SER A 58 -5.70 -11.28 -13.01
N ALA A 59 -5.86 -12.33 -12.21
CA ALA A 59 -4.78 -13.23 -11.82
C ALA A 59 -5.32 -14.65 -11.70
N ARG A 60 -4.59 -15.63 -12.24
CA ARG A 60 -4.96 -17.05 -12.26
C ARG A 60 -3.74 -17.92 -12.02
N LEU A 61 -3.90 -19.00 -11.26
CA LEU A 61 -2.88 -20.01 -11.01
C LEU A 61 -3.49 -21.40 -11.06
N VAL A 62 -2.92 -22.27 -11.88
CA VAL A 62 -3.32 -23.67 -11.98
C VAL A 62 -2.09 -24.55 -11.79
N VAL A 63 -2.14 -25.48 -10.84
CA VAL A 63 -1.19 -26.60 -10.79
C VAL A 63 -1.54 -27.56 -11.91
N THR A 64 -0.58 -27.88 -12.77
CA THR A 64 -0.76 -28.73 -13.95
C THR A 64 -0.13 -30.11 -13.83
N ALA A 65 0.81 -30.29 -12.90
CA ALA A 65 1.42 -31.58 -12.56
C ALA A 65 1.85 -31.63 -11.07
N PRO A 66 1.75 -32.82 -10.39
CA PRO A 66 1.24 -34.11 -10.84
C PRO A 66 -0.29 -34.21 -10.79
N TYR A 67 -0.98 -33.16 -10.46
CA TYR A 67 -2.44 -33.05 -10.42
C TYR A 67 -2.89 -31.76 -11.09
N GLN A 68 -4.17 -31.65 -11.41
CA GLN A 68 -4.75 -30.42 -11.96
C GLN A 68 -5.68 -29.79 -10.94
N LYS A 69 -5.38 -28.55 -10.52
CA LYS A 69 -6.22 -27.76 -9.64
C LYS A 69 -5.93 -26.28 -9.78
N GLU A 70 -6.98 -25.48 -9.87
CA GLU A 70 -6.90 -24.02 -9.80
C GLU A 70 -6.97 -23.55 -8.35
N TYR A 71 -6.15 -22.55 -8.01
CA TYR A 71 -6.09 -21.93 -6.68
C TYR A 71 -6.39 -20.44 -6.78
N ALA A 72 -7.07 -19.91 -5.79
CA ALA A 72 -7.32 -18.47 -5.70
C ALA A 72 -6.00 -17.72 -5.44
N VAL A 73 -5.74 -16.71 -6.26
CA VAL A 73 -4.57 -15.86 -6.17
C VAL A 73 -4.94 -14.41 -6.42
N THR A 74 -4.08 -13.48 -5.97
CA THR A 74 -4.09 -12.08 -6.37
C THR A 74 -2.76 -11.77 -7.06
N GLY A 75 -2.79 -10.85 -8.04
CA GLY A 75 -1.56 -10.29 -8.59
C GLY A 75 -0.97 -9.25 -7.63
N TYR A 76 0.34 -9.06 -7.69
CA TYR A 76 0.94 -7.86 -7.12
C TYR A 76 0.61 -6.66 -8.00
N GLU A 77 0.21 -5.55 -7.40
CA GLU A 77 0.19 -4.27 -8.11
C GLU A 77 1.59 -3.97 -8.67
N ARG A 78 1.63 -3.48 -9.90
CA ARG A 78 2.87 -3.24 -10.68
C ARG A 78 3.67 -4.52 -11.00
N SER A 79 3.06 -5.69 -10.92
CA SER A 79 3.61 -6.89 -11.54
C SER A 79 3.69 -6.72 -13.05
N LEU A 80 4.59 -7.43 -13.71
CA LEU A 80 4.49 -7.62 -15.16
C LEU A 80 3.29 -8.52 -15.46
N SER A 81 2.62 -8.25 -16.59
CA SER A 81 1.68 -9.20 -17.16
C SER A 81 2.42 -10.42 -17.71
N THR A 82 1.77 -11.57 -17.71
CA THR A 82 2.28 -12.74 -18.44
C THR A 82 2.15 -12.52 -19.95
N PRO A 83 2.94 -13.22 -20.79
CA PRO A 83 2.69 -13.28 -22.22
C PRO A 83 1.28 -13.77 -22.55
N GLU A 84 0.81 -13.52 -23.77
CA GLU A 84 -0.43 -14.09 -24.27
C GLU A 84 -0.40 -15.63 -24.15
N GLY A 85 -1.44 -16.21 -23.55
CA GLY A 85 -1.49 -17.62 -23.22
C GLY A 85 -0.84 -18.02 -21.90
N GLY A 86 -0.38 -17.05 -21.10
CA GLY A 86 0.16 -17.29 -19.76
C GLY A 86 1.61 -17.74 -19.72
N LEU A 87 2.05 -18.19 -18.56
CA LEU A 87 3.39 -18.70 -18.26
C LEU A 87 3.31 -20.11 -17.68
N ASP A 88 3.88 -21.07 -18.39
CA ASP A 88 4.03 -22.47 -17.94
C ASP A 88 5.46 -22.72 -17.47
N ALA A 89 5.64 -23.07 -16.22
CA ALA A 89 6.97 -23.38 -15.68
C ALA A 89 6.92 -24.43 -14.56
N ASP A 90 8.07 -25.02 -14.29
CA ASP A 90 8.24 -25.87 -13.12
C ASP A 90 8.09 -25.04 -11.85
N PHE A 91 7.53 -25.65 -10.82
CA PHE A 91 7.35 -25.02 -9.52
C PHE A 91 8.48 -25.40 -8.57
N TYR A 92 8.91 -24.44 -7.75
CA TYR A 92 9.88 -24.66 -6.70
C TYR A 92 9.51 -23.88 -5.43
N TYR A 93 9.44 -24.58 -4.31
CA TYR A 93 9.29 -23.96 -3.00
C TYR A 93 10.67 -23.74 -2.38
N ALA A 94 11.12 -22.48 -2.35
CA ALA A 94 12.48 -22.10 -1.97
C ALA A 94 12.62 -21.73 -0.47
N GLU A 95 11.56 -21.82 0.29
CA GLU A 95 11.51 -21.49 1.72
C GLU A 95 12.17 -20.13 2.07
N ASP A 96 13.46 -20.14 2.40
CA ASP A 96 14.22 -19.01 2.97
C ASP A 96 15.28 -18.43 2.03
N LEU A 97 15.37 -18.88 0.79
CA LEU A 97 16.33 -18.41 -0.21
C LEU A 97 17.81 -18.51 0.23
N LEU A 98 18.17 -19.59 0.92
CA LEU A 98 19.57 -19.94 1.17
C LEU A 98 20.31 -20.22 -0.17
N PRO A 99 21.65 -20.07 -0.23
CA PRO A 99 22.42 -20.29 -1.45
C PRO A 99 22.14 -21.63 -2.13
N ALA A 100 21.91 -22.71 -1.37
CA ALA A 100 21.56 -24.02 -1.90
C ALA A 100 20.21 -24.03 -2.61
N HIS A 101 19.22 -23.28 -2.10
CA HIS A 101 17.90 -23.17 -2.74
C HIS A 101 17.96 -22.37 -4.03
N LEU A 102 18.82 -21.33 -4.09
CA LEU A 102 18.95 -20.46 -5.27
C LEU A 102 19.50 -21.20 -6.50
N LEU A 103 20.20 -22.32 -6.33
CA LEU A 103 20.66 -23.16 -7.44
C LEU A 103 19.50 -23.80 -8.25
N HIS A 104 18.31 -23.88 -7.66
CA HIS A 104 17.14 -24.52 -8.26
C HIS A 104 16.07 -23.54 -8.75
N VAL A 105 16.34 -22.23 -8.72
CA VAL A 105 15.36 -21.15 -8.98
C VAL A 105 15.19 -20.83 -10.46
N LYS A 106 16.26 -21.00 -11.26
CA LYS A 106 16.28 -20.53 -12.65
C LYS A 106 15.11 -21.08 -13.47
N ASP A 107 14.44 -20.19 -14.20
CA ASP A 107 13.32 -20.47 -15.12
C ASP A 107 12.09 -21.13 -14.45
N LYS A 108 11.93 -20.98 -13.11
CA LYS A 108 10.82 -21.57 -12.36
C LYS A 108 9.89 -20.54 -11.77
N ILE A 109 8.65 -20.97 -11.49
CA ILE A 109 7.73 -20.27 -10.58
C ILE A 109 8.17 -20.60 -9.16
N VAL A 110 8.67 -19.59 -8.45
CA VAL A 110 9.30 -19.79 -7.14
C VAL A 110 8.42 -19.26 -6.03
N MET A 111 8.03 -20.13 -5.12
CA MET A 111 7.32 -19.73 -3.91
C MET A 111 8.29 -19.55 -2.75
N ILE A 112 8.11 -18.46 -2.01
CA ILE A 112 8.89 -18.13 -0.80
C ILE A 112 7.98 -17.92 0.41
N ASN A 113 8.55 -18.06 1.59
CA ASN A 113 7.83 -17.81 2.84
C ASN A 113 7.51 -16.33 3.03
N GLY A 114 6.24 -16.05 3.29
CA GLY A 114 5.79 -14.77 3.78
C GLY A 114 5.93 -13.62 2.77
N ARG A 115 6.32 -12.46 3.28
CA ARG A 115 6.35 -11.20 2.54
C ARG A 115 7.62 -11.08 1.69
N LEU A 116 7.48 -10.77 0.42
CA LEU A 116 8.61 -10.45 -0.47
C LEU A 116 9.30 -9.15 0.00
N ARG A 117 10.58 -9.25 0.37
CA ARG A 117 11.44 -8.12 0.74
C ARG A 117 12.40 -7.78 -0.39
N ARG A 118 12.99 -6.59 -0.36
CA ARG A 118 13.99 -6.17 -1.36
C ARG A 118 15.12 -7.18 -1.55
N ALA A 119 15.69 -7.68 -0.45
CA ALA A 119 16.76 -8.68 -0.50
C ALA A 119 16.33 -10.00 -1.14
N ASP A 120 15.09 -10.42 -0.91
CA ASP A 120 14.53 -11.63 -1.49
C ASP A 120 14.27 -11.44 -2.99
N TYR A 121 13.72 -10.28 -3.37
CA TYR A 121 13.53 -9.90 -4.76
C TYR A 121 14.86 -9.91 -5.53
N GLU A 122 15.90 -9.26 -5.00
CA GLU A 122 17.23 -9.23 -5.59
C GLU A 122 17.81 -10.64 -5.80
N LYS A 123 17.70 -11.53 -4.79
CA LYS A 123 18.16 -12.91 -4.90
C LYS A 123 17.43 -13.68 -6.01
N LEU A 124 16.09 -13.56 -6.06
CA LEU A 124 15.26 -14.25 -7.05
C LEU A 124 15.56 -13.76 -8.46
N GLN A 125 15.71 -12.43 -8.66
CA GLN A 125 16.04 -11.87 -9.98
C GLN A 125 17.44 -12.30 -10.44
N LYS A 126 18.45 -12.26 -9.57
CA LYS A 126 19.80 -12.74 -9.88
C LYS A 126 19.84 -14.23 -10.20
N ALA A 127 18.99 -15.02 -9.54
CA ALA A 127 18.90 -16.45 -9.78
C ALA A 127 18.02 -16.82 -11.01
N GLY A 128 17.35 -15.83 -11.64
CA GLY A 128 16.57 -16.01 -12.85
C GLY A 128 15.20 -16.68 -12.63
N ALA A 129 14.50 -16.35 -11.56
CA ALA A 129 13.12 -16.81 -11.35
C ALA A 129 12.21 -16.34 -12.48
N ALA A 130 11.39 -17.22 -13.04
CA ALA A 130 10.40 -16.87 -14.07
C ALA A 130 9.21 -16.11 -13.49
N ALA A 131 8.78 -16.46 -12.29
CA ALA A 131 7.76 -15.75 -11.54
C ALA A 131 7.93 -15.97 -10.03
N ILE A 132 7.37 -15.05 -9.24
CA ILE A 132 7.43 -15.07 -7.78
C ILE A 132 6.03 -15.33 -7.23
N LEU A 133 5.92 -16.31 -6.34
CA LEU A 133 4.70 -16.59 -5.60
C LEU A 133 4.96 -16.40 -4.10
N THR A 134 4.09 -15.66 -3.44
CA THR A 134 4.10 -15.48 -1.99
C THR A 134 2.77 -15.89 -1.39
N PHE A 135 2.70 -15.93 -0.08
CA PHE A 135 1.43 -16.17 0.60
C PHE A 135 1.25 -15.27 1.82
N SER A 136 0.00 -15.07 2.21
CA SER A 136 -0.42 -14.30 3.37
C SER A 136 -1.39 -15.09 4.24
N GLY A 137 -1.54 -14.63 5.49
CA GLY A 137 -2.35 -15.32 6.48
C GLY A 137 -1.61 -16.48 7.15
N THR A 138 -2.38 -17.38 7.72
CA THR A 138 -1.90 -18.59 8.41
C THR A 138 -2.58 -19.84 7.86
N THR A 139 -2.04 -21.01 8.16
CA THR A 139 -2.66 -22.30 7.78
C THR A 139 -3.93 -22.61 8.56
N LEU A 140 -4.25 -21.83 9.58
CA LEU A 140 -5.46 -21.93 10.39
C LEU A 140 -6.60 -21.05 9.87
N ASP A 141 -6.32 -20.12 8.97
CA ASP A 141 -7.31 -19.23 8.38
C ASP A 141 -8.30 -20.03 7.53
N ARG A 142 -9.57 -19.64 7.61
CA ARG A 142 -10.61 -20.23 6.77
C ARG A 142 -10.69 -19.48 5.45
N PRO A 143 -10.70 -20.16 4.29
CA PRO A 143 -10.81 -19.50 2.98
C PRO A 143 -12.02 -18.58 2.81
N SER A 144 -13.09 -18.83 3.55
CA SER A 144 -14.31 -17.99 3.57
C SER A 144 -14.17 -16.72 4.41
N GLU A 145 -13.15 -16.61 5.25
CA GLU A 145 -12.95 -15.51 6.21
C GLU A 145 -11.71 -14.66 5.89
N THR A 146 -10.84 -15.15 5.01
CA THR A 146 -9.57 -14.51 4.69
C THR A 146 -9.44 -14.31 3.19
N ASP A 147 -9.42 -13.06 2.76
CA ASP A 147 -9.13 -12.71 1.38
C ASP A 147 -7.64 -12.82 1.09
N CYS A 148 -7.30 -13.04 -0.18
CA CYS A 148 -5.90 -12.94 -0.62
C CYS A 148 -5.47 -11.48 -0.52
N ASP A 149 -4.40 -11.22 0.23
CA ASP A 149 -3.82 -9.88 0.36
C ASP A 149 -3.29 -9.39 -1.00
N ILE A 150 -3.67 -8.17 -1.40
CA ILE A 150 -3.14 -7.51 -2.59
C ILE A 150 -1.88 -6.74 -2.19
N ARG A 151 -0.75 -7.13 -2.77
CA ARG A 151 0.56 -6.57 -2.48
C ARG A 151 1.07 -5.74 -3.66
N LYS A 152 2.14 -5.00 -3.45
CA LYS A 152 2.71 -4.11 -4.47
C LYS A 152 4.22 -4.31 -4.62
N LEU A 153 4.69 -4.27 -5.86
CA LEU A 153 6.10 -4.14 -6.20
C LEU A 153 6.47 -2.65 -6.18
N ARG A 154 7.27 -2.23 -5.20
CA ARG A 154 7.75 -0.85 -5.07
C ARG A 154 9.04 -0.66 -5.87
N GLU A 155 9.23 0.49 -6.53
CA GLU A 155 10.49 0.81 -7.25
C GLU A 155 11.74 0.60 -6.40
N THR A 156 11.71 1.09 -5.16
CA THR A 156 12.81 0.89 -4.20
C THR A 156 13.15 -0.58 -3.94
N MET A 157 12.24 -1.50 -4.22
CA MET A 157 12.46 -2.94 -4.12
C MET A 157 12.94 -3.55 -5.43
N THR A 158 12.43 -3.07 -6.55
CA THR A 158 12.64 -3.67 -7.88
C THR A 158 13.89 -3.14 -8.60
N GLU A 159 14.37 -1.95 -8.24
CA GLU A 159 15.63 -1.43 -8.77
C GLU A 159 16.85 -2.26 -8.33
N PRO A 160 17.82 -2.52 -9.23
CA PRO A 160 17.89 -2.14 -10.64
C PRO A 160 17.30 -3.18 -11.61
N PHE A 161 16.61 -4.21 -11.11
CA PHE A 161 16.19 -5.39 -11.90
C PHE A 161 14.90 -5.18 -12.71
N GLY A 162 14.15 -4.10 -12.44
CA GLY A 162 12.81 -3.89 -13.01
C GLY A 162 11.74 -4.74 -12.32
N PHE A 163 10.53 -4.74 -12.90
CA PHE A 163 9.40 -5.51 -12.36
C PHE A 163 9.45 -6.96 -12.84
N ALA A 164 8.85 -7.85 -12.05
CA ALA A 164 8.70 -9.28 -12.36
C ALA A 164 7.22 -9.69 -12.28
N VAL A 165 6.90 -10.85 -12.81
CA VAL A 165 5.60 -11.51 -12.59
C VAL A 165 5.54 -11.97 -11.14
N ALA A 166 4.57 -11.48 -10.37
CA ALA A 166 4.42 -11.78 -8.96
C ALA A 166 2.96 -11.94 -8.54
N LEU A 167 2.67 -13.01 -7.81
CA LEU A 167 1.35 -13.33 -7.30
C LEU A 167 1.40 -13.61 -5.79
N ASN A 168 0.25 -13.48 -5.15
CA ASN A 168 0.06 -13.81 -3.75
C ASN A 168 -1.14 -14.75 -3.58
N MET A 169 -1.08 -15.64 -2.59
CA MET A 169 -2.14 -16.59 -2.30
C MET A 169 -2.38 -16.74 -0.80
N ARG A 170 -3.34 -17.55 -0.42
CA ARG A 170 -3.58 -17.88 0.99
C ARG A 170 -2.55 -18.89 1.49
N ALA A 171 -2.12 -18.77 2.75
CA ALA A 171 -1.18 -19.70 3.38
C ALA A 171 -1.71 -21.14 3.42
N ALA A 172 -3.01 -21.33 3.60
CA ALA A 172 -3.63 -22.66 3.56
C ALA A 172 -3.51 -23.35 2.20
N ASP A 173 -3.69 -22.58 1.10
CA ASP A 173 -3.55 -23.06 -0.28
C ASP A 173 -2.08 -23.34 -0.60
N ALA A 174 -1.17 -22.45 -0.17
CA ALA A 174 0.28 -22.67 -0.31
C ALA A 174 0.74 -23.97 0.38
N ALA A 175 0.27 -24.20 1.61
CA ALA A 175 0.56 -25.44 2.35
C ALA A 175 -0.02 -26.68 1.64
N GLU A 176 -1.20 -26.58 1.02
CA GLU A 176 -1.76 -27.69 0.24
C GLU A 176 -0.90 -28.00 -0.99
N ILE A 177 -0.48 -26.95 -1.75
CA ILE A 177 0.39 -27.08 -2.91
C ILE A 177 1.67 -27.85 -2.56
N VAL A 178 2.35 -27.44 -1.48
CA VAL A 178 3.59 -28.09 -1.02
C VAL A 178 3.32 -29.54 -0.57
N ARG A 179 2.30 -29.76 0.27
CA ARG A 179 1.94 -31.10 0.75
C ARG A 179 1.58 -32.07 -0.36
N ARG A 180 0.93 -31.58 -1.43
CA ARG A 180 0.55 -32.41 -2.59
C ARG A 180 1.67 -32.60 -3.60
N GLY A 181 2.84 -32.00 -3.38
CA GLY A 181 4.00 -32.14 -4.25
C GLY A 181 3.79 -31.56 -5.64
N ALA A 182 3.21 -30.35 -5.71
CA ALA A 182 3.09 -29.64 -7.00
C ALA A 182 4.46 -29.50 -7.67
N ALA A 183 4.54 -29.79 -8.96
CA ALA A 183 5.79 -29.81 -9.72
C ALA A 183 5.79 -28.82 -10.91
N ARG A 184 4.60 -28.52 -11.45
CA ARG A 184 4.45 -27.60 -12.59
C ARG A 184 3.19 -26.78 -12.44
N MET A 185 3.26 -25.53 -12.86
CA MET A 185 2.15 -24.58 -12.78
C MET A 185 2.00 -23.79 -14.07
N HIS A 186 0.77 -23.37 -14.31
CA HIS A 186 0.39 -22.36 -15.28
C HIS A 186 -0.11 -21.13 -14.54
N ILE A 187 0.38 -19.95 -14.89
CA ILE A 187 -0.06 -18.67 -14.32
C ILE A 187 -0.42 -17.67 -15.41
N GLU A 188 -1.48 -16.92 -15.18
CA GLU A 188 -1.89 -15.78 -15.98
C GLU A 188 -2.05 -14.58 -15.06
N ILE A 189 -1.52 -13.43 -15.43
CA ILE A 189 -1.75 -12.15 -14.77
C ILE A 189 -1.83 -11.06 -15.83
N ASP A 190 -2.85 -10.23 -15.70
CA ASP A 190 -3.00 -8.95 -16.40
C ASP A 190 -2.86 -7.83 -15.39
N SER A 191 -1.85 -7.00 -15.56
CA SER A 191 -1.51 -5.92 -14.64
C SER A 191 -1.03 -4.70 -15.41
N GLU A 192 -1.49 -3.54 -14.99
CA GLU A 192 -1.12 -2.26 -15.57
C GLU A 192 -0.38 -1.40 -14.54
N CYS A 193 0.69 -0.73 -14.99
CA CYS A 193 1.29 0.39 -14.28
C CYS A 193 0.70 1.69 -14.83
N VAL A 194 -0.02 2.41 -13.99
CA VAL A 194 -0.63 3.70 -14.35
C VAL A 194 -0.12 4.80 -13.41
N GLU A 195 -0.05 6.00 -13.92
CA GLU A 195 0.24 7.17 -13.12
C GLU A 195 -1.06 7.75 -12.57
N GLY A 196 -1.15 7.89 -11.26
CA GLY A 196 -2.29 8.45 -10.55
C GLY A 196 -1.93 9.79 -9.91
N THR A 197 -2.91 10.43 -9.31
CA THR A 197 -2.73 11.67 -8.56
C THR A 197 -3.20 11.47 -7.12
N SER A 198 -2.30 11.68 -6.17
CA SER A 198 -2.64 11.74 -4.75
C SER A 198 -2.54 13.17 -4.23
N ARG A 199 -2.94 13.38 -2.98
CA ARG A 199 -3.15 14.72 -2.43
C ARG A 199 -2.68 14.79 -0.98
N ASN A 200 -1.98 15.89 -0.64
CA ASN A 200 -1.84 16.31 0.73
C ASN A 200 -2.85 17.42 1.01
N VAL A 201 -3.48 17.37 2.18
CA VAL A 201 -4.25 18.50 2.70
C VAL A 201 -3.37 19.25 3.69
N CYS A 202 -3.21 20.54 3.49
CA CYS A 202 -2.34 21.39 4.30
C CYS A 202 -3.14 22.54 4.88
N ALA A 203 -2.92 22.86 6.17
CA ALA A 203 -3.50 24.04 6.81
C ALA A 203 -2.46 24.75 7.68
N VAL A 204 -2.57 26.07 7.79
CA VAL A 204 -1.61 26.90 8.52
C VAL A 204 -2.34 27.86 9.46
N ILE A 205 -1.85 27.93 10.69
CA ILE A 205 -2.25 28.95 11.67
C ILE A 205 -1.01 29.77 12.03
N PRO A 206 -0.89 31.04 11.61
CA PRO A 206 0.25 31.88 11.93
C PRO A 206 0.41 32.10 13.43
N GLY A 207 1.67 32.07 13.89
CA GLY A 207 2.04 32.37 15.26
C GLY A 207 1.88 33.85 15.61
N THR A 208 1.53 34.12 16.88
CA THR A 208 1.30 35.51 17.36
C THR A 208 2.56 36.15 17.94
N GLN A 209 3.55 35.38 18.35
CA GLN A 209 4.79 35.86 18.99
C GLN A 209 6.04 35.46 18.24
N TYR A 210 6.08 34.20 17.74
CA TYR A 210 7.21 33.63 17.05
C TYR A 210 6.75 33.03 15.71
N PRO A 211 6.35 33.87 14.71
CA PRO A 211 5.77 33.39 13.46
C PRO A 211 6.74 32.57 12.60
N ASP A 212 8.05 32.79 12.76
CA ASP A 212 9.07 32.07 12.01
C ASP A 212 9.41 30.69 12.63
N GLU A 213 8.98 30.43 13.87
CA GLU A 213 9.12 29.13 14.50
C GLU A 213 7.89 28.27 14.19
N ILE A 214 8.14 27.10 13.56
CA ILE A 214 7.07 26.24 13.05
C ILE A 214 6.97 24.97 13.88
N ILE A 215 5.76 24.63 14.32
CA ILE A 215 5.40 23.32 14.85
C ILE A 215 4.52 22.63 13.80
N SER A 216 4.95 21.46 13.32
CA SER A 216 4.21 20.71 12.32
C SER A 216 3.57 19.46 12.94
N PHE A 217 2.30 19.27 12.63
CA PHE A 217 1.52 18.07 12.92
C PHE A 217 1.23 17.33 11.62
N GLY A 218 1.29 16.02 11.64
CA GLY A 218 1.02 15.21 10.45
C GLY A 218 0.41 13.86 10.79
N ALA A 219 -0.49 13.42 9.93
CA ALA A 219 -1.05 12.07 9.92
C ALA A 219 -1.36 11.72 8.46
N HIS A 220 -1.39 10.44 8.11
CA HIS A 220 -1.87 10.05 6.79
C HIS A 220 -3.34 9.66 6.85
N TYR A 221 -3.99 9.73 5.68
CA TYR A 221 -5.41 9.45 5.57
C TYR A 221 -5.74 8.36 4.53
N ASP A 222 -4.77 7.91 3.73
CA ASP A 222 -4.92 6.76 2.85
C ASP A 222 -4.97 5.44 3.64
N SER A 223 -5.35 4.35 2.99
CA SER A 223 -5.43 3.02 3.56
C SER A 223 -4.94 1.96 2.58
N VAL A 224 -4.74 0.74 3.07
CA VAL A 224 -4.43 -0.43 2.25
C VAL A 224 -5.70 -1.15 1.78
N HIS A 225 -5.55 -2.08 0.82
CA HIS A 225 -6.62 -2.96 0.38
C HIS A 225 -7.27 -3.71 1.53
N PHE A 226 -8.59 -3.89 1.44
CA PHE A 226 -9.44 -4.61 2.41
C PHE A 226 -9.45 -3.99 3.82
N SER A 227 -8.98 -2.77 3.97
CA SER A 227 -8.97 -2.04 5.24
C SER A 227 -9.69 -0.71 5.12
N THR A 228 -10.53 -0.41 6.10
CA THR A 228 -11.08 0.94 6.28
C THR A 228 -10.05 1.94 6.78
N GLY A 229 -8.84 1.51 7.17
CA GLY A 229 -7.77 2.37 7.69
C GLY A 229 -8.20 3.27 8.86
N VAL A 230 -9.16 2.80 9.69
CA VAL A 230 -9.70 3.61 10.80
C VAL A 230 -8.67 3.82 11.90
N TYR A 231 -7.93 2.76 12.23
CA TYR A 231 -6.86 2.82 13.23
C TYR A 231 -5.57 3.37 12.60
N ASP A 232 -5.16 2.83 11.48
CA ASP A 232 -3.98 3.23 10.70
C ASP A 232 -4.40 3.85 9.36
N ASN A 233 -4.44 5.19 9.22
CA ASN A 233 -4.17 6.16 10.30
C ASN A 233 -5.21 7.29 10.32
N MET A 234 -6.49 6.98 9.99
CA MET A 234 -7.56 7.97 10.10
C MET A 234 -7.75 8.45 11.54
N SER A 235 -7.42 7.62 12.55
CA SER A 235 -7.43 8.03 13.95
C SER A 235 -6.48 9.21 14.21
N GLY A 236 -5.26 9.15 13.69
CA GLY A 236 -4.31 10.27 13.75
C GLY A 236 -4.81 11.48 12.97
N SER A 237 -5.44 11.27 11.82
CA SER A 237 -6.00 12.33 10.99
C SER A 237 -7.12 13.10 11.69
N VAL A 238 -8.02 12.43 12.40
CA VAL A 238 -9.08 13.13 13.15
C VAL A 238 -8.57 13.80 14.42
N ILE A 239 -7.53 13.26 15.07
CA ILE A 239 -6.84 13.93 16.18
C ILE A 239 -6.19 15.21 15.68
N ASN A 240 -5.51 15.16 14.56
CA ASN A 240 -4.90 16.31 13.89
C ASN A 240 -5.95 17.40 13.58
N MET A 241 -7.15 17.01 13.13
CA MET A 241 -8.27 17.92 12.88
C MET A 241 -8.80 18.55 14.18
N GLU A 242 -8.91 17.83 15.29
CA GLU A 242 -9.34 18.41 16.56
C GLU A 242 -8.31 19.39 17.12
N LEU A 243 -7.02 19.14 16.94
CA LEU A 243 -5.96 20.09 17.28
C LEU A 243 -6.06 21.37 16.45
N LEU A 244 -6.28 21.25 15.13
CA LEU A 244 -6.53 22.39 14.25
C LEU A 244 -7.71 23.24 14.78
N ARG A 245 -8.85 22.61 15.09
CA ARG A 245 -10.05 23.28 15.62
C ARG A 245 -9.79 24.02 16.93
N TYR A 246 -9.00 23.41 17.80
CA TYR A 246 -8.62 24.04 19.06
C TYR A 246 -7.78 25.31 18.81
N PHE A 247 -6.71 25.19 18.02
CA PHE A 247 -5.80 26.31 17.75
C PHE A 247 -6.38 27.38 16.83
N ALA A 248 -7.38 27.08 16.03
CA ALA A 248 -8.12 28.09 15.26
C ALA A 248 -8.79 29.13 16.17
N THR A 249 -9.18 28.73 17.39
CA THR A 249 -9.81 29.65 18.38
C THR A 249 -8.88 30.03 19.56
N HIS A 250 -7.79 29.27 19.76
CA HIS A 250 -6.76 29.55 20.78
C HIS A 250 -5.45 29.84 20.07
N ARG A 251 -5.27 31.08 19.65
CA ARG A 251 -4.15 31.48 18.79
C ARG A 251 -2.80 31.09 19.40
N PRO A 252 -1.98 30.30 18.68
CA PRO A 252 -0.69 29.82 19.15
C PRO A 252 0.37 30.93 19.14
N ALA A 253 1.38 30.80 20.00
CA ALA A 253 2.56 31.69 19.98
C ALA A 253 3.44 31.43 18.75
N ARG A 254 3.56 30.19 18.31
CA ARG A 254 4.33 29.73 17.14
C ARG A 254 3.40 29.39 16.00
N THR A 255 3.89 29.48 14.75
CA THR A 255 3.14 29.02 13.57
C THR A 255 2.94 27.51 13.64
N MET A 256 1.69 27.08 13.42
CA MET A 256 1.33 25.67 13.36
C MET A 256 0.97 25.26 11.94
N LYS A 257 1.57 24.19 11.46
CA LYS A 257 1.24 23.54 10.18
C LYS A 257 0.59 22.18 10.47
N PHE A 258 -0.56 21.95 9.85
CA PHE A 258 -1.32 20.72 9.96
C PHE A 258 -1.34 20.05 8.59
N ASN A 259 -0.95 18.78 8.53
CA ASN A 259 -0.82 18.06 7.28
C ASN A 259 -1.55 16.73 7.37
N TRP A 260 -2.35 16.42 6.37
CA TRP A 260 -2.92 15.10 6.13
C TRP A 260 -2.31 14.56 4.86
N PHE A 261 -1.45 13.56 4.98
CA PHE A 261 -0.68 13.03 3.87
C PHE A 261 -1.45 11.92 3.16
N GLY A 262 -1.53 12.00 1.83
CA GLY A 262 -1.96 10.89 1.01
C GLY A 262 -0.79 9.96 0.67
N SER A 263 -1.11 8.76 0.24
CA SER A 263 -0.14 7.77 -0.25
C SER A 263 1.02 7.46 0.71
N GLU A 264 0.76 7.45 1.99
CA GLU A 264 1.73 7.01 3.00
C GLU A 264 2.04 5.52 2.82
N GLU A 265 1.00 4.71 2.67
CA GLU A 265 1.05 3.26 2.53
C GLU A 265 1.82 2.80 1.28
N GLN A 266 2.02 3.70 0.32
CA GLN A 266 2.86 3.48 -0.86
C GLN A 266 4.35 3.79 -0.63
N GLY A 267 4.73 4.13 0.58
CA GLY A 267 6.11 4.41 0.99
C GLY A 267 6.37 5.87 1.29
N LEU A 268 5.51 6.53 2.08
CA LEU A 268 5.65 7.91 2.55
C LEU A 268 5.62 8.93 1.40
N LEU A 269 4.86 8.68 0.32
CA LEU A 269 4.96 9.52 -0.88
C LEU A 269 4.46 10.95 -0.62
N GLY A 270 3.35 11.11 0.12
CA GLY A 270 2.81 12.42 0.46
C GLY A 270 3.79 13.27 1.28
N SER A 271 4.36 12.73 2.34
CA SER A 271 5.33 13.47 3.15
C SER A 271 6.63 13.76 2.40
N LYS A 272 7.07 12.87 1.52
CA LYS A 272 8.21 13.12 0.61
C LYS A 272 7.93 14.25 -0.37
N ALA A 273 6.74 14.30 -0.96
CA ALA A 273 6.34 15.37 -1.87
C ALA A 273 6.26 16.74 -1.16
N TRP A 274 5.86 16.74 0.11
CA TRP A 274 5.76 17.95 0.95
C TRP A 274 7.13 18.47 1.43
N THR A 275 8.06 17.59 1.80
CA THR A 275 9.35 17.95 2.43
C THR A 275 10.23 18.90 1.59
N PRO A 276 10.38 18.77 0.27
CA PRO A 276 11.18 19.71 -0.53
C PRO A 276 10.61 21.12 -0.58
N ARG A 277 9.28 21.25 -0.49
CA ARG A 277 8.58 22.55 -0.53
C ARG A 277 8.77 23.34 0.76
N THR A 278 8.88 22.66 1.90
CA THR A 278 9.07 23.28 3.21
C THR A 278 10.51 23.71 3.50
N ARG A 279 11.50 23.16 2.79
CA ARG A 279 12.91 23.54 2.93
C ARG A 279 13.27 24.81 2.15
N ARG A 280 12.39 25.33 1.29
CA ARG A 280 12.64 26.50 0.46
C ARG A 280 11.98 27.80 1.00
N ASN A 281 11.27 27.72 2.09
CA ASN A 281 10.66 28.82 2.84
C ASN A 281 11.23 28.80 4.28
#